data_87f25b0b4fe9d34f76b32de038cc6cf8
#
_entry.id   87f25b0b4fe9d34f76b32de038cc6cf8
#
_cell.length_a   1.000
_cell.length_b   1.000
_cell.length_c   1.000
_cell.angle_alpha   90.00
_cell.angle_beta   90.00
_cell.angle_gamma   90.00
#
_symmetry.space_group_name_H-M   'P 1'
#
loop_
_entity.id
_entity.type
_entity.pdbx_description
1 polymer ?
#
loop_
_entity_poly.entity_id
_entity_poly.type
_entity_poly.pdbx_seq_one_letter_code
_entity_poly.pdbx_strand_id
1 'polypeptide(L)'
;MKLSKLVSLDLSDNHISALPDDWNTLPTLAELRLAKNQLSDLPATMFTRKMQTSLAHIDLSDNQLQTLNAAIYNLSNLAVLKLDRNRLVSVPSGIGKLTRLVQFTASGNLLRTLPSDFDRLTLNSLDLSDNPLADDAPTAIVPCDDGMDVPSLYELAARCVKNKQ
;
A
#
# COMPACT_ATOMS: atom_id res chain seq x y z
N MET A 1 -12.97 24.46 -12.54
CA MET A 1 -13.60 24.38 -11.19
C MET A 1 -12.53 23.81 -10.24
N LYS A 2 -12.24 24.45 -9.11
CA LYS A 2 -11.21 23.92 -8.17
C LYS A 2 -11.92 23.23 -7.01
N LEU A 3 -11.72 21.93 -6.85
CA LEU A 3 -12.27 21.13 -5.74
C LEU A 3 -11.39 21.26 -4.48
N SER A 4 -10.98 22.48 -4.15
CA SER A 4 -9.98 22.77 -3.12
C SER A 4 -10.43 22.48 -1.67
N LYS A 5 -11.67 22.08 -1.47
CA LYS A 5 -12.24 21.71 -0.16
C LYS A 5 -12.71 20.25 -0.12
N LEU A 6 -12.46 19.48 -1.17
CA LEU A 6 -12.85 18.08 -1.22
C LEU A 6 -12.02 17.26 -0.24
N VAL A 7 -12.67 16.56 0.67
CA VAL A 7 -12.03 15.73 1.70
C VAL A 7 -12.11 14.25 1.36
N SER A 8 -13.19 13.80 0.74
CA SER A 8 -13.38 12.40 0.34
C SER A 8 -13.78 12.36 -1.13
N LEU A 9 -13.14 11.46 -1.89
CA LEU A 9 -13.45 11.19 -3.28
C LEU A 9 -13.63 9.68 -3.45
N ASP A 10 -14.83 9.28 -3.84
CA ASP A 10 -15.16 7.90 -4.17
C ASP A 10 -15.42 7.78 -5.67
N LEU A 11 -14.56 7.00 -6.33
CA LEU A 11 -14.64 6.66 -7.75
C LEU A 11 -14.71 5.12 -7.92
N SER A 12 -15.09 4.41 -6.87
CA SER A 12 -15.19 2.95 -6.91
C SER A 12 -16.26 2.47 -7.89
N ASP A 13 -16.13 1.22 -8.29
CA ASP A 13 -17.10 0.53 -9.16
C ASP A 13 -17.32 1.24 -10.52
N ASN A 14 -16.20 1.58 -11.18
CA ASN A 14 -16.14 2.22 -12.48
C ASN A 14 -15.24 1.44 -13.46
N HIS A 15 -14.95 2.02 -14.60
CA HIS A 15 -14.08 1.44 -15.63
C HIS A 15 -12.81 2.27 -15.83
N ILE A 16 -12.29 2.90 -14.76
CA ILE A 16 -11.13 3.78 -14.83
C ILE A 16 -9.89 2.92 -15.04
N SER A 17 -9.22 3.11 -16.16
CA SER A 17 -7.98 2.40 -16.52
C SER A 17 -6.72 3.23 -16.28
N ALA A 18 -6.84 4.54 -16.19
CA ALA A 18 -5.73 5.44 -15.92
C ALA A 18 -6.20 6.66 -15.11
N LEU A 19 -5.31 7.19 -14.29
CA LEU A 19 -5.55 8.40 -13.51
C LEU A 19 -4.78 9.57 -14.15
N PRO A 20 -5.29 10.82 -14.03
CA PRO A 20 -4.57 11.99 -14.52
C PRO A 20 -3.29 12.22 -13.71
N ASP A 21 -2.30 12.84 -14.35
CA ASP A 21 -1.03 13.17 -13.70
C ASP A 21 -1.11 14.35 -12.72
N ASP A 22 -2.10 15.22 -12.87
CA ASP A 22 -2.22 16.43 -12.05
C ASP A 22 -3.35 16.34 -11.00
N TRP A 23 -2.95 16.13 -9.76
CA TRP A 23 -3.81 16.08 -8.58
C TRP A 23 -3.66 17.34 -7.68
N ASN A 24 -3.01 18.39 -8.17
CA ASN A 24 -2.80 19.65 -7.41
C ASN A 24 -4.11 20.38 -7.06
N THR A 25 -5.21 20.02 -7.71
CA THR A 25 -6.54 20.58 -7.48
C THR A 25 -7.23 20.06 -6.22
N LEU A 26 -6.69 19.01 -5.57
CA LEU A 26 -7.27 18.30 -4.42
C LEU A 26 -6.37 18.38 -3.17
N PRO A 27 -6.06 19.58 -2.67
CA PRO A 27 -5.07 19.75 -1.61
C PRO A 27 -5.51 19.27 -0.23
N THR A 28 -6.81 19.03 -0.02
CA THR A 28 -7.41 18.64 1.27
C THR A 28 -7.94 17.21 1.28
N LEU A 29 -7.66 16.45 0.21
CA LEU A 29 -8.15 15.08 0.07
C LEU A 29 -7.55 14.20 1.16
N ALA A 30 -8.42 13.64 2.01
CA ALA A 30 -8.05 12.73 3.09
C ALA A 30 -8.44 11.29 2.78
N GLU A 31 -9.43 11.08 1.94
CA GLU A 31 -9.90 9.75 1.56
C GLU A 31 -10.04 9.63 0.04
N LEU A 32 -9.45 8.59 -0.53
CA LEU A 32 -9.53 8.26 -1.94
C LEU A 32 -9.91 6.79 -2.10
N ARG A 33 -11.08 6.54 -2.69
CA ARG A 33 -11.57 5.22 -3.02
C ARG A 33 -11.58 5.03 -4.53
N LEU A 34 -10.88 4.01 -4.98
CA LEU A 34 -10.72 3.63 -6.39
C LEU A 34 -10.95 2.12 -6.58
N ALA A 35 -11.58 1.46 -5.60
CA ALA A 35 -11.82 0.03 -5.66
C ALA A 35 -12.68 -0.36 -6.87
N LYS A 36 -12.50 -1.59 -7.37
CA LYS A 36 -13.26 -2.13 -8.51
C LYS A 36 -13.18 -1.26 -9.76
N ASN A 37 -11.96 -1.02 -10.20
CA ASN A 37 -11.63 -0.33 -11.44
C ASN A 37 -10.68 -1.17 -12.31
N GLN A 38 -10.05 -0.59 -13.30
CA GLN A 38 -9.15 -1.28 -14.23
C GLN A 38 -7.73 -0.69 -14.20
N LEU A 39 -7.33 -0.12 -13.04
CA LEU A 39 -6.04 0.54 -12.89
C LEU A 39 -4.90 -0.49 -12.94
N SER A 40 -3.96 -0.30 -13.84
CA SER A 40 -2.74 -1.11 -13.95
C SER A 40 -1.53 -0.46 -13.29
N ASP A 41 -1.56 0.85 -13.09
CA ASP A 41 -0.50 1.64 -12.46
C ASP A 41 -1.06 2.89 -11.78
N LEU A 42 -0.25 3.51 -10.94
CA LEU A 42 -0.52 4.79 -10.27
C LEU A 42 0.55 5.80 -10.68
N PRO A 43 0.19 6.95 -11.27
CA PRO A 43 1.19 7.95 -11.63
C PRO A 43 1.89 8.50 -10.38
N ALA A 44 3.23 8.51 -10.39
CA ALA A 44 4.02 9.01 -9.25
C ALA A 44 3.68 10.47 -8.90
N THR A 45 3.29 11.23 -9.89
CA THR A 45 2.93 12.66 -9.79
C THR A 45 1.62 12.91 -9.04
N MET A 46 0.76 11.88 -8.86
CA MET A 46 -0.48 12.04 -8.11
C MET A 46 -0.24 12.36 -6.63
N PHE A 47 0.85 11.85 -6.05
CA PHE A 47 1.16 12.04 -4.62
C PHE A 47 1.85 13.40 -4.38
N THR A 48 1.11 14.48 -4.60
CA THR A 48 1.60 15.85 -4.42
C THR A 48 1.99 16.13 -2.97
N ARG A 49 2.84 17.17 -2.74
CA ARG A 49 3.23 17.56 -1.37
C ARG A 49 2.05 17.81 -0.44
N LYS A 50 0.94 18.31 -0.96
CA LYS A 50 -0.26 18.56 -0.14
C LYS A 50 -0.94 17.25 0.24
N MET A 51 -1.06 16.31 -0.70
CA MET A 51 -1.64 14.99 -0.43
C MET A 51 -0.77 14.18 0.56
N GLN A 52 0.55 14.40 0.56
CA GLN A 52 1.45 13.73 1.51
C GLN A 52 1.07 13.95 2.97
N THR A 53 0.45 15.08 3.29
CA THR A 53 0.04 15.44 4.66
C THR A 53 -1.47 15.35 4.89
N SER A 54 -2.29 15.24 3.84
CA SER A 54 -3.74 15.17 3.98
C SER A 54 -4.31 13.75 3.82
N LEU A 55 -3.72 12.94 2.90
CA LEU A 55 -4.30 11.66 2.54
C LEU A 55 -4.05 10.61 3.63
N ALA A 56 -5.15 10.11 4.19
CA ALA A 56 -5.14 9.16 5.31
C ALA A 56 -5.71 7.79 4.94
N HIS A 57 -6.55 7.71 3.91
CA HIS A 57 -7.18 6.47 3.49
C HIS A 57 -7.10 6.33 1.97
N ILE A 58 -6.56 5.19 1.51
CA ILE A 58 -6.55 4.80 0.10
C ILE A 58 -7.12 3.39 -0.03
N ASP A 59 -8.12 3.23 -0.88
CA ASP A 59 -8.66 1.93 -1.28
C ASP A 59 -8.47 1.73 -2.78
N LEU A 60 -7.63 0.76 -3.14
CA LEU A 60 -7.28 0.36 -4.50
C LEU A 60 -7.66 -1.10 -4.77
N SER A 61 -8.50 -1.70 -3.93
CA SER A 61 -8.89 -3.10 -4.03
C SER A 61 -9.57 -3.38 -5.37
N ASP A 62 -9.49 -4.63 -5.84
CA ASP A 62 -10.13 -5.05 -7.10
C ASP A 62 -9.69 -4.22 -8.32
N ASN A 63 -8.39 -4.14 -8.54
CA ASN A 63 -7.77 -3.49 -9.70
C ASN A 63 -6.78 -4.45 -10.41
N GLN A 64 -5.93 -3.93 -11.27
CA GLN A 64 -4.96 -4.72 -12.04
C GLN A 64 -3.51 -4.29 -11.76
N LEU A 65 -3.25 -3.71 -10.58
CA LEU A 65 -1.94 -3.20 -10.21
C LEU A 65 -0.92 -4.35 -10.14
N GLN A 66 0.19 -4.22 -10.87
CA GLN A 66 1.30 -5.18 -10.86
C GLN A 66 2.43 -4.74 -9.92
N THR A 67 2.59 -3.44 -9.79
CA THR A 67 3.59 -2.80 -8.93
C THR A 67 2.96 -1.69 -8.12
N LEU A 68 3.56 -1.35 -6.99
CA LEU A 68 3.18 -0.20 -6.19
C LEU A 68 4.26 0.86 -6.34
N ASN A 69 3.87 2.06 -6.79
CA ASN A 69 4.82 3.16 -6.92
C ASN A 69 5.33 3.60 -5.53
N ALA A 70 6.64 3.60 -5.33
CA ALA A 70 7.25 3.96 -4.04
C ALA A 70 6.94 5.41 -3.58
N ALA A 71 6.45 6.28 -4.46
CA ALA A 71 6.01 7.63 -4.10
C ALA A 71 4.83 7.62 -3.09
N ILE A 72 4.05 6.53 -3.01
CA ILE A 72 2.99 6.35 -2.00
C ILE A 72 3.56 6.41 -0.57
N TYR A 73 4.82 6.00 -0.37
CA TYR A 73 5.47 5.99 0.94
C TYR A 73 5.85 7.38 1.45
N ASN A 74 5.66 8.42 0.66
CA ASN A 74 5.77 9.79 1.11
C ASN A 74 4.48 10.31 1.79
N LEU A 75 3.40 9.52 1.80
CA LEU A 75 2.14 9.87 2.43
C LEU A 75 2.23 9.71 3.95
N SER A 76 2.84 10.66 4.62
CA SER A 76 3.15 10.60 6.06
C SER A 76 1.93 10.50 6.98
N ASN A 77 0.73 10.78 6.46
CA ASN A 77 -0.52 10.71 7.20
C ASN A 77 -1.36 9.46 6.90
N LEU A 78 -0.87 8.60 5.99
CA LEU A 78 -1.61 7.42 5.56
C LEU A 78 -1.80 6.43 6.72
N ALA A 79 -3.06 6.14 7.04
CA ALA A 79 -3.47 5.24 8.10
C ALA A 79 -4.06 3.93 7.56
N VAL A 80 -4.71 3.97 6.41
CA VAL A 80 -5.35 2.80 5.78
C VAL A 80 -4.90 2.68 4.33
N LEU A 81 -4.37 1.52 3.97
CA LEU A 81 -4.00 1.17 2.60
C LEU A 81 -4.57 -0.21 2.27
N LYS A 82 -5.51 -0.24 1.32
CA LYS A 82 -6.12 -1.47 0.81
C LYS A 82 -5.71 -1.72 -0.63
N LEU A 83 -5.19 -2.91 -0.86
CA LEU A 83 -4.64 -3.38 -2.15
C LEU A 83 -5.17 -4.76 -2.53
N ASP A 84 -6.25 -5.21 -1.88
CA ASP A 84 -6.79 -6.57 -2.07
C ASP A 84 -7.16 -6.84 -3.53
N ARG A 85 -7.01 -8.09 -3.94
CA ARG A 85 -7.39 -8.56 -5.29
C ARG A 85 -6.80 -7.71 -6.43
N ASN A 86 -5.48 -7.58 -6.40
CA ASN A 86 -4.66 -7.00 -7.46
C ASN A 86 -3.71 -8.06 -8.06
N ARG A 87 -2.66 -7.64 -8.76
CA ARG A 87 -1.64 -8.52 -9.37
C ARG A 87 -0.24 -8.19 -8.84
N LEU A 88 -0.16 -7.69 -7.61
CA LEU A 88 1.11 -7.25 -7.02
C LEU A 88 2.03 -8.45 -6.78
N VAL A 89 3.24 -8.40 -7.31
CA VAL A 89 4.27 -9.44 -7.12
C VAL A 89 5.19 -9.15 -5.95
N SER A 90 5.29 -7.90 -5.54
CA SER A 90 6.09 -7.46 -4.40
C SER A 90 5.56 -6.15 -3.82
N VAL A 91 5.90 -5.91 -2.57
CA VAL A 91 5.77 -4.59 -1.92
C VAL A 91 7.17 -3.97 -1.93
N PRO A 92 7.38 -2.81 -2.59
CA PRO A 92 8.69 -2.17 -2.64
C PRO A 92 9.21 -1.77 -1.25
N SER A 93 10.53 -1.76 -1.08
CA SER A 93 11.17 -1.22 0.13
C SER A 93 10.82 0.26 0.35
N GLY A 94 10.79 0.67 1.61
CA GLY A 94 10.36 2.02 2.01
C GLY A 94 8.96 2.08 2.63
N ILE A 95 8.22 0.97 2.68
CA ILE A 95 6.89 0.93 3.33
C ILE A 95 6.97 1.27 4.82
N GLY A 96 8.08 0.97 5.48
CA GLY A 96 8.34 1.35 6.88
C GLY A 96 8.35 2.87 7.15
N LYS A 97 8.34 3.71 6.09
CA LYS A 97 8.17 5.17 6.21
C LYS A 97 6.74 5.57 6.57
N LEU A 98 5.77 4.68 6.34
CA LEU A 98 4.36 4.92 6.66
C LEU A 98 4.11 4.71 8.18
N THR A 99 4.71 5.53 9.01
CA THR A 99 4.70 5.38 10.48
C THR A 99 3.32 5.52 11.12
N ARG A 100 2.34 6.03 10.39
CA ARG A 100 0.94 6.13 10.84
C ARG A 100 0.04 5.04 10.28
N LEU A 101 0.58 4.13 9.47
CA LEU A 101 -0.21 3.06 8.89
C LEU A 101 -0.65 2.09 9.98
N VAL A 102 -1.95 1.92 10.13
CA VAL A 102 -2.58 1.03 11.12
C VAL A 102 -3.33 -0.13 10.48
N GLN A 103 -3.72 0.01 9.21
CA GLN A 103 -4.36 -1.05 8.44
C GLN A 103 -3.69 -1.20 7.07
N PHE A 104 -3.22 -2.40 6.80
CA PHE A 104 -2.68 -2.79 5.50
C PHE A 104 -3.34 -4.10 5.07
N THR A 105 -3.97 -4.11 3.89
CA THR A 105 -4.53 -5.32 3.31
C THR A 105 -4.07 -5.47 1.87
N ALA A 106 -3.64 -6.67 1.50
CA ALA A 106 -3.19 -7.03 0.18
C ALA A 106 -3.51 -8.50 -0.13
N SER A 107 -4.67 -8.97 0.35
CA SER A 107 -5.12 -10.34 0.08
C SER A 107 -5.41 -10.56 -1.41
N GLY A 108 -5.28 -11.81 -1.89
CA GLY A 108 -5.56 -12.15 -3.27
C GLY A 108 -4.62 -11.47 -4.27
N ASN A 109 -3.34 -11.42 -3.97
CA ASN A 109 -2.27 -10.91 -4.85
C ASN A 109 -1.27 -12.00 -5.23
N LEU A 110 -0.13 -11.63 -5.78
CA LEU A 110 0.95 -12.53 -6.20
C LEU A 110 2.22 -12.31 -5.38
N LEU A 111 2.08 -11.83 -4.15
CA LEU A 111 3.20 -11.53 -3.28
C LEU A 111 3.92 -12.81 -2.87
N ARG A 112 5.25 -12.83 -2.99
CA ARG A 112 6.12 -13.94 -2.58
C ARG A 112 6.93 -13.62 -1.34
N THR A 113 7.27 -12.35 -1.17
CA THR A 113 8.08 -11.85 -0.05
C THR A 113 7.59 -10.47 0.37
N LEU A 114 7.93 -10.07 1.59
CA LEU A 114 7.76 -8.71 2.08
C LEU A 114 9.13 -8.06 2.28
N PRO A 115 9.25 -6.74 2.13
CA PRO A 115 10.51 -6.04 2.37
C PRO A 115 10.87 -6.04 3.87
N SER A 116 12.18 -5.99 4.18
CA SER A 116 12.68 -6.04 5.57
C SER A 116 12.17 -4.91 6.46
N ASP A 117 11.88 -3.74 5.89
CA ASP A 117 11.37 -2.60 6.63
C ASP A 117 9.86 -2.66 6.94
N PHE A 118 9.19 -3.75 6.49
CA PHE A 118 7.80 -4.02 6.86
C PHE A 118 7.62 -4.23 8.37
N ASP A 119 8.63 -4.74 9.07
CA ASP A 119 8.65 -4.96 10.51
C ASP A 119 8.62 -3.67 11.35
N ARG A 120 8.91 -2.51 10.72
CA ARG A 120 8.82 -1.19 11.36
C ARG A 120 7.39 -0.69 11.52
N LEU A 121 6.43 -1.34 10.85
CA LEU A 121 5.03 -0.95 10.91
C LEU A 121 4.37 -1.45 12.22
N THR A 122 3.55 -0.61 12.82
CA THR A 122 2.73 -0.95 13.99
C THR A 122 1.27 -1.09 13.57
N LEU A 123 0.95 -2.20 12.91
CA LEU A 123 -0.36 -2.43 12.33
C LEU A 123 -1.36 -2.98 13.36
N ASN A 124 -2.59 -2.47 13.34
CA ASN A 124 -3.73 -3.03 14.04
C ASN A 124 -4.45 -4.11 13.21
N SER A 125 -4.35 -4.01 11.89
CA SER A 125 -4.95 -4.95 10.94
C SER A 125 -4.00 -5.21 9.79
N LEU A 126 -3.70 -6.49 9.58
CA LEU A 126 -2.89 -6.99 8.46
C LEU A 126 -3.62 -8.16 7.82
N ASP A 127 -3.85 -8.08 6.51
CA ASP A 127 -4.36 -9.19 5.72
C ASP A 127 -3.49 -9.41 4.48
N LEU A 128 -2.85 -10.56 4.40
CA LEU A 128 -2.01 -11.01 3.30
C LEU A 128 -2.46 -12.38 2.79
N SER A 129 -3.66 -12.81 3.12
CA SER A 129 -4.22 -14.09 2.69
C SER A 129 -4.24 -14.23 1.16
N ASP A 130 -4.33 -15.44 0.67
CA ASP A 130 -4.41 -15.73 -0.76
C ASP A 130 -3.25 -15.14 -1.59
N ASN A 131 -2.04 -15.15 -1.04
CA ASN A 131 -0.79 -14.83 -1.72
C ASN A 131 0.13 -16.05 -1.74
N PRO A 132 0.96 -16.25 -2.78
CA PRO A 132 1.95 -17.33 -2.85
C PRO A 132 3.20 -17.02 -1.99
N LEU A 133 2.99 -16.58 -0.76
CA LEU A 133 4.06 -16.27 0.17
C LEU A 133 4.79 -17.56 0.55
N ALA A 134 6.12 -17.56 0.50
CA ALA A 134 6.93 -18.72 0.77
C ALA A 134 6.88 -19.07 2.28
N ASP A 135 6.16 -20.14 2.62
CA ASP A 135 6.08 -20.64 4.00
C ASP A 135 7.37 -21.35 4.46
N ASP A 136 8.17 -21.89 3.54
CA ASP A 136 9.35 -22.71 3.85
C ASP A 136 10.38 -22.74 2.72
N ALA A 137 10.82 -21.64 2.16
CA ALA A 137 12.05 -21.69 1.39
C ALA A 137 13.23 -21.47 2.33
N PRO A 138 14.23 -22.41 2.37
CA PRO A 138 15.48 -22.08 2.99
C PRO A 138 16.03 -20.87 2.25
N THR A 139 16.00 -19.71 2.92
CA THR A 139 16.73 -18.48 2.57
C THR A 139 17.11 -18.37 1.08
N ALA A 140 16.13 -18.26 0.19
CA ALA A 140 16.39 -17.57 -1.05
C ALA A 140 16.52 -16.09 -0.66
N ILE A 141 17.71 -15.75 -0.18
CA ILE A 141 18.16 -14.37 0.00
C ILE A 141 18.05 -13.74 -1.38
N VAL A 142 16.92 -13.05 -1.61
CA VAL A 142 16.95 -11.99 -2.61
C VAL A 142 17.75 -10.90 -1.92
N PRO A 143 18.97 -10.57 -2.37
CA PRO A 143 19.74 -9.51 -1.75
C PRO A 143 18.92 -8.23 -1.92
N CYS A 144 18.27 -7.79 -0.85
CA CYS A 144 18.04 -6.37 -0.69
C CYS A 144 19.43 -5.79 -0.54
N ASP A 145 19.76 -4.71 -1.22
CA ASP A 145 21.10 -4.10 -1.28
C ASP A 145 21.76 -3.77 0.09
N ASP A 146 21.14 -4.13 1.19
CA ASP A 146 21.51 -3.81 2.57
C ASP A 146 21.78 -5.04 3.47
N GLY A 147 21.75 -6.28 2.94
CA GLY A 147 22.25 -7.46 3.67
C GLY A 147 21.49 -7.84 4.95
N MET A 148 20.23 -7.46 5.12
CA MET A 148 19.42 -7.86 6.27
C MET A 148 18.51 -9.05 5.95
N ASP A 149 18.42 -10.00 6.86
CA ASP A 149 17.49 -11.13 6.81
C ASP A 149 16.05 -10.64 6.80
N VAL A 150 15.27 -11.08 5.82
CA VAL A 150 13.83 -10.80 5.75
C VAL A 150 13.12 -11.73 6.74
N PRO A 151 12.37 -11.21 7.73
CA PRO A 151 11.62 -12.04 8.67
C PRO A 151 10.61 -12.92 7.93
N SER A 152 10.41 -14.16 8.38
CA SER A 152 9.35 -15.00 7.85
C SER A 152 7.97 -14.39 8.12
N LEU A 153 6.99 -14.71 7.30
CA LEU A 153 5.62 -14.22 7.47
C LEU A 153 5.04 -14.58 8.84
N TYR A 154 5.42 -15.75 9.35
CA TYR A 154 5.03 -16.20 10.67
C TYR A 154 5.59 -15.31 11.78
N GLU A 155 6.83 -14.85 11.65
CA GLU A 155 7.45 -13.90 12.58
C GLU A 155 6.81 -12.52 12.51
N LEU A 156 6.49 -12.05 11.29
CA LEU A 156 5.79 -10.77 11.08
C LEU A 156 4.37 -10.82 11.65
N ALA A 157 3.61 -11.87 11.37
CA ALA A 157 2.27 -12.07 11.92
C ALA A 157 2.31 -12.19 13.46
N ALA A 158 3.28 -12.93 14.01
CA ALA A 158 3.46 -13.08 15.45
C ALA A 158 3.86 -11.76 16.14
N ARG A 159 4.65 -10.91 15.50
CA ARG A 159 5.01 -9.57 16.01
C ARG A 159 3.82 -8.61 15.98
N CYS A 160 3.02 -8.62 14.91
CA CYS A 160 1.80 -7.80 14.81
C CYS A 160 0.74 -8.19 15.86
N VAL A 161 0.69 -9.46 16.28
CA VAL A 161 -0.26 -9.94 17.31
C VAL A 161 0.26 -9.69 18.73
N LYS A 162 1.58 -9.74 18.98
CA LYS A 162 2.16 -9.55 20.31
C LYS A 162 2.08 -8.12 20.85
N ASN A 163 1.90 -7.13 20.00
CA ASN A 163 1.75 -5.72 20.41
C ASN A 163 0.32 -5.39 20.91
N LYS A 164 -0.53 -6.41 21.14
CA LYS A 164 -1.91 -6.25 21.64
C LYS A 164 -2.10 -6.62 23.11
N GLN A 165 -1.03 -6.75 23.89
CA GLN A 165 -1.12 -6.94 25.36
C GLN A 165 -0.54 -5.76 26.11
#